data_9ebbebb4fecc6cd14b92f4f7f5377d3f
#
_entry.id   9ebbebb4fecc6cd14b92f4f7f5377d3f
#
_cell.length_a   1.000
_cell.length_b   1.000
_cell.length_c   1.000
_cell.angle_alpha   90.00
_cell.angle_beta   90.00
_cell.angle_gamma   90.00
#
_symmetry.space_group_name_H-M   'P 1'
#
loop_
_entity.id
_entity.type
_entity.pdbx_description
1 polymer ?
#
loop_
_entity_poly.entity_id
_entity_poly.type
_entity_poly.pdbx_seq_one_letter_code
_entity_poly.pdbx_strand_id
1 'polypeptide(L)'
;IIVVLPHDQQAFWRQLCNEQGFTIEHDIADGGASRFESSRNGLALVPDDEEGVVGFHDGVRPFVSAETIDRCFEAAREDYAALPVMPVTDTLRFTGGSSAGRNVPRSDYRIVQTPQVFDIALAKQAFRQPYRDAFTDDASVVESLGCQVRMVEGNRENIKLTTPFDLQLADFIIKQQ
;
A
#
# COMPACT_ATOMS: atom_id res chain seq x y z
N ILE A 1 5.86 13.61 3.89
CA ILE A 1 5.02 12.45 4.32
C ILE A 1 3.61 12.94 4.52
N ILE A 2 2.61 12.15 4.10
CA ILE A 2 1.19 12.45 4.30
C ILE A 2 0.58 11.26 5.05
N VAL A 3 -0.01 11.52 6.20
CA VAL A 3 -0.72 10.53 7.01
C VAL A 3 -2.22 10.70 6.80
N VAL A 4 -2.89 9.67 6.28
CA VAL A 4 -4.33 9.71 6.02
C VAL A 4 -5.07 9.01 7.15
N LEU A 5 -5.90 9.74 7.88
CA LEU A 5 -6.61 9.26 9.07
C LEU A 5 -8.08 9.64 9.03
N PRO A 6 -8.96 8.81 9.63
CA PRO A 6 -10.32 9.25 9.93
C PRO A 6 -10.29 10.57 10.73
N HIS A 7 -11.21 11.47 10.43
CA HIS A 7 -11.22 12.81 11.04
C HIS A 7 -11.24 12.77 12.57
N ASP A 8 -12.00 11.86 13.15
CA ASP A 8 -12.12 11.65 14.59
C ASP A 8 -10.86 11.08 15.26
N GLN A 9 -9.92 10.50 14.49
CA GLN A 9 -8.66 9.94 14.98
C GLN A 9 -7.49 10.94 14.92
N GLN A 10 -7.63 12.06 14.24
CA GLN A 10 -6.54 13.00 14.05
C GLN A 10 -6.08 13.69 15.34
N ALA A 11 -7.02 14.01 16.24
CA ALA A 11 -6.69 14.59 17.53
C ALA A 11 -5.89 13.60 18.40
N PHE A 12 -6.30 12.33 18.41
CA PHE A 12 -5.59 11.25 19.09
C PHE A 12 -4.19 11.05 18.50
N TRP A 13 -4.04 11.06 17.17
CA TRP A 13 -2.75 10.96 16.50
C TRP A 13 -1.78 12.07 16.93
N ARG A 14 -2.23 13.34 16.93
CA ARG A 14 -1.42 14.47 17.37
C ARG A 14 -0.99 14.35 18.84
N GLN A 15 -1.89 13.90 19.71
CA GLN A 15 -1.59 13.63 21.10
C GLN A 15 -0.52 12.53 21.21
N LEU A 16 -0.69 11.41 20.51
CA LEU A 16 0.26 10.30 20.51
C LEU A 16 1.64 10.73 20.03
N CYS A 17 1.73 11.53 18.95
CA CYS A 17 3.00 12.07 18.47
C CYS A 17 3.70 12.89 19.57
N ASN A 18 2.98 13.75 20.26
CA ASN A 18 3.54 14.54 21.36
C ASN A 18 4.01 13.66 22.53
N GLU A 19 3.20 12.69 22.95
CA GLU A 19 3.52 11.80 24.07
C GLU A 19 4.74 10.90 23.76
N GLN A 20 4.89 10.47 22.51
CA GLN A 20 5.98 9.60 22.07
C GLN A 20 7.21 10.38 21.57
N GLY A 21 7.18 11.72 21.57
CA GLY A 21 8.26 12.53 21.03
C GLY A 21 8.50 12.33 19.53
N PHE A 22 7.46 12.01 18.77
CA PHE A 22 7.54 11.81 17.33
C PHE A 22 7.67 13.16 16.60
N THR A 23 8.85 13.40 16.01
CA THR A 23 9.25 14.70 15.44
C THR A 23 9.32 14.72 13.92
N ILE A 24 8.97 13.63 13.24
CA ILE A 24 8.98 13.58 11.78
C ILE A 24 7.84 14.47 11.25
N GLU A 25 8.21 15.50 10.48
CA GLU A 25 7.24 16.40 9.85
C GLU A 25 6.37 15.64 8.86
N HIS A 26 5.07 15.85 8.96
CA HIS A 26 4.08 15.22 8.08
C HIS A 26 2.77 16.03 8.04
N ASP A 27 2.12 15.96 6.90
CA ASP A 27 0.77 16.47 6.72
C ASP A 27 -0.27 15.43 7.12
N ILE A 28 -1.47 15.87 7.47
CA ILE A 28 -2.59 14.99 7.78
C ILE A 28 -3.72 15.27 6.80
N ALA A 29 -4.18 14.22 6.11
CA ALA A 29 -5.36 14.23 5.26
C ALA A 29 -6.52 13.48 5.90
N ASP A 30 -7.76 13.89 5.59
CA ASP A 30 -8.95 13.16 5.99
C ASP A 30 -9.08 11.83 5.23
N GLY A 31 -9.37 10.76 5.95
CA GLY A 31 -9.81 9.50 5.35
C GLY A 31 -11.14 9.68 4.61
N GLY A 32 -11.37 8.85 3.59
CA GLY A 32 -12.62 8.77 2.85
C GLY A 32 -13.48 7.58 3.27
N ALA A 33 -14.65 7.43 2.65
CA ALA A 33 -15.55 6.30 2.88
C ALA A 33 -14.99 4.96 2.36
N SER A 34 -13.97 5.01 1.51
CA SER A 34 -13.26 3.85 0.95
C SER A 34 -11.75 4.06 0.99
N ARG A 35 -10.99 2.96 0.78
CA ARG A 35 -9.54 3.03 0.64
C ARG A 35 -9.14 3.93 -0.54
N PHE A 36 -9.84 3.82 -1.68
CA PHE A 36 -9.65 4.67 -2.84
C PHE A 36 -9.81 6.16 -2.50
N GLU A 37 -10.87 6.53 -1.78
CA GLU A 37 -11.09 7.94 -1.41
C GLU A 37 -10.05 8.44 -0.41
N SER A 38 -9.62 7.60 0.52
CA SER A 38 -8.53 7.90 1.45
C SER A 38 -7.22 8.17 0.69
N SER A 39 -6.84 7.30 -0.24
CA SER A 39 -5.67 7.50 -1.11
C SER A 39 -5.77 8.77 -1.94
N ARG A 40 -6.95 9.03 -2.53
CA ARG A 40 -7.22 10.26 -3.29
C ARG A 40 -7.08 11.53 -2.44
N ASN A 41 -7.60 11.51 -1.22
CA ASN A 41 -7.52 12.65 -0.31
C ASN A 41 -6.07 12.94 0.11
N GLY A 42 -5.28 11.91 0.41
CA GLY A 42 -3.85 12.06 0.66
C GLY A 42 -3.11 12.62 -0.56
N LEU A 43 -3.37 12.06 -1.74
CA LEU A 43 -2.76 12.51 -2.99
C LEU A 43 -3.10 13.97 -3.35
N ALA A 44 -4.26 14.46 -2.92
CA ALA A 44 -4.68 15.85 -3.14
C ALA A 44 -3.80 16.88 -2.42
N LEU A 45 -3.03 16.48 -1.40
CA LEU A 45 -2.06 17.36 -0.72
C LEU A 45 -0.71 17.44 -1.46
N VAL A 46 -0.47 16.58 -2.44
CA VAL A 46 0.71 16.70 -3.32
C VAL A 46 0.42 17.80 -4.35
N PRO A 47 1.28 18.83 -4.49
CA PRO A 47 1.09 19.89 -5.48
C PRO A 47 0.89 19.37 -6.90
N ASP A 48 0.12 20.10 -7.72
CA ASP A 48 -0.20 19.65 -9.09
C ASP A 48 0.99 19.76 -10.05
N ASP A 49 1.95 20.58 -9.72
CA ASP A 49 3.21 20.81 -10.43
C ASP A 49 4.39 20.00 -9.84
N GLU A 50 4.13 19.17 -8.84
CA GLU A 50 5.15 18.28 -8.28
C GLU A 50 5.46 17.14 -9.25
N GLU A 51 6.75 16.95 -9.53
CA GLU A 51 7.27 15.88 -10.39
C GLU A 51 7.91 14.77 -9.56
N GLY A 52 7.95 13.56 -10.12
CA GLY A 52 8.58 12.40 -9.50
C GLY A 52 7.58 11.29 -9.20
N VAL A 53 7.80 10.56 -8.11
CA VAL A 53 7.00 9.38 -7.75
C VAL A 53 6.42 9.48 -6.35
N VAL A 54 5.24 8.94 -6.17
CA VAL A 54 4.52 8.87 -4.89
C VAL A 54 4.25 7.43 -4.50
N GLY A 55 4.52 7.08 -3.24
CA GLY A 55 4.24 5.75 -2.70
C GLY A 55 3.01 5.75 -1.80
N PHE A 56 2.11 4.80 -2.03
CA PHE A 56 0.96 4.53 -1.17
C PHE A 56 1.28 3.34 -0.28
N HIS A 57 1.21 3.52 1.03
CA HIS A 57 1.60 2.50 1.99
C HIS A 57 0.52 2.25 3.02
N ASP A 58 0.22 0.97 3.27
CA ASP A 58 -0.71 0.58 4.34
C ASP A 58 -0.11 0.89 5.71
N GLY A 59 -0.71 1.78 6.51
CA GLY A 59 -0.24 2.11 7.85
C GLY A 59 -0.19 0.92 8.83
N VAL A 60 -0.81 -0.19 8.46
CA VAL A 60 -0.77 -1.46 9.21
C VAL A 60 0.32 -2.43 8.72
N ARG A 61 1.32 -1.95 7.97
CA ARG A 61 2.52 -2.72 7.56
C ARG A 61 3.80 -2.06 8.07
N PRO A 62 4.08 -2.11 9.37
CA PRO A 62 5.19 -1.35 9.96
C PRO A 62 6.59 -1.93 9.65
N PHE A 63 6.68 -3.10 9.01
CA PHE A 63 7.94 -3.83 8.83
C PHE A 63 8.41 -3.88 7.37
N VAL A 64 8.01 -2.90 6.56
CA VAL A 64 8.60 -2.75 5.23
C VAL A 64 10.09 -2.41 5.37
N SER A 65 10.96 -3.13 4.67
CA SER A 65 12.40 -2.82 4.72
C SER A 65 12.76 -1.63 3.83
N ALA A 66 13.86 -0.92 4.19
CA ALA A 66 14.37 0.18 3.39
C ALA A 66 14.68 -0.26 1.96
N GLU A 67 15.27 -1.44 1.79
CA GLU A 67 15.60 -2.01 0.48
C GLU A 67 14.34 -2.29 -0.37
N THR A 68 13.22 -2.68 0.26
CA THR A 68 11.95 -2.85 -0.46
C THR A 68 11.39 -1.50 -0.91
N ILE A 69 11.47 -0.48 -0.06
CA ILE A 69 11.07 0.89 -0.42
C ILE A 69 11.92 1.38 -1.59
N ASP A 70 13.24 1.30 -1.48
CA ASP A 70 14.18 1.77 -2.51
C ASP A 70 13.90 1.10 -3.85
N ARG A 71 13.77 -0.25 -3.89
CA ARG A 71 13.43 -0.99 -5.11
C ARG A 71 12.13 -0.52 -5.76
N CYS A 72 11.09 -0.26 -4.95
CA CYS A 72 9.81 0.22 -5.47
C CYS A 72 9.95 1.61 -6.09
N PHE A 73 10.65 2.52 -5.40
CA PHE A 73 10.84 3.90 -5.87
C PHE A 73 11.74 3.96 -7.11
N GLU A 74 12.82 3.19 -7.16
CA GLU A 74 13.70 3.09 -8.33
C GLU A 74 12.93 2.53 -9.54
N ALA A 75 12.23 1.40 -9.35
CA ALA A 75 11.45 0.79 -10.43
C ALA A 75 10.34 1.71 -10.96
N ALA A 76 9.66 2.46 -10.09
CA ALA A 76 8.63 3.40 -10.51
C ALA A 76 9.19 4.64 -11.25
N ARG A 77 10.43 5.06 -10.94
CA ARG A 77 11.10 6.12 -11.73
C ARG A 77 11.44 5.67 -13.15
N GLU A 78 11.71 4.37 -13.34
CA GLU A 78 12.01 3.79 -14.66
C GLU A 78 10.74 3.48 -15.46
N ASP A 79 9.75 2.83 -14.82
CA ASP A 79 8.59 2.22 -15.48
C ASP A 79 7.25 2.87 -15.08
N TYR A 80 7.28 4.03 -14.38
CA TYR A 80 6.13 4.82 -13.92
C TYR A 80 5.26 4.17 -12.86
N ALA A 81 5.35 2.86 -12.64
CA ALA A 81 4.53 2.14 -11.67
C ALA A 81 5.25 0.89 -11.15
N ALA A 82 5.29 0.68 -9.84
CA ALA A 82 5.88 -0.49 -9.22
C ALA A 82 5.17 -0.89 -7.92
N LEU A 83 5.22 -2.19 -7.63
CA LEU A 83 4.73 -2.74 -6.36
C LEU A 83 5.57 -3.92 -5.89
N PRO A 84 5.72 -4.13 -4.57
CA PRO A 84 6.46 -5.25 -4.04
C PRO A 84 5.57 -6.49 -3.95
N VAL A 85 6.15 -7.63 -4.28
CA VAL A 85 5.44 -8.92 -4.26
C VAL A 85 6.24 -10.00 -3.54
N MET A 86 5.51 -10.97 -3.00
CA MET A 86 6.08 -12.19 -2.44
C MET A 86 5.55 -13.43 -3.18
N PRO A 87 6.35 -14.50 -3.29
CA PRO A 87 5.87 -15.76 -3.83
C PRO A 87 4.80 -16.37 -2.91
N VAL A 88 3.82 -17.04 -3.50
CA VAL A 88 2.86 -17.85 -2.77
C VAL A 88 3.51 -19.17 -2.35
N THR A 89 3.51 -19.45 -1.05
CA THR A 89 4.07 -20.70 -0.49
C THR A 89 3.04 -21.82 -0.38
N ASP A 90 1.79 -21.47 -0.13
CA ASP A 90 0.69 -22.41 0.05
C ASP A 90 0.09 -22.90 -1.26
N THR A 91 -0.59 -24.05 -1.21
CA THR A 91 -1.39 -24.53 -2.35
C THR A 91 -2.65 -23.68 -2.50
N LEU A 92 -2.86 -23.14 -3.70
CA LEU A 92 -4.04 -22.33 -4.02
C LEU A 92 -5.14 -23.16 -4.66
N ARG A 93 -6.40 -22.87 -4.29
CA ARG A 93 -7.61 -23.35 -4.95
C ARG A 93 -8.43 -22.18 -5.46
N PHE A 94 -8.70 -22.20 -6.76
CA PHE A 94 -9.67 -21.29 -7.34
C PHE A 94 -11.08 -21.87 -7.13
N THR A 95 -11.94 -21.15 -6.42
CA THR A 95 -13.29 -21.60 -6.11
C THR A 95 -14.31 -21.17 -7.19
N GLY A 96 -14.12 -19.98 -7.78
CA GLY A 96 -15.05 -19.44 -8.80
C GLY A 96 -16.51 -19.43 -8.36
N GLY A 97 -16.78 -19.30 -7.04
CA GLY A 97 -18.11 -19.42 -6.45
C GLY A 97 -18.59 -20.87 -6.23
N SER A 98 -17.78 -21.89 -6.52
CA SER A 98 -18.07 -23.31 -6.29
C SER A 98 -17.44 -23.81 -5.00
N SER A 99 -18.14 -24.67 -4.25
CA SER A 99 -17.60 -25.33 -3.04
C SER A 99 -16.49 -26.33 -3.35
N ALA A 100 -16.43 -26.91 -4.54
CA ALA A 100 -15.42 -27.87 -4.93
C ALA A 100 -14.09 -27.22 -5.35
N GLY A 101 -14.18 -26.16 -6.15
CA GLY A 101 -13.01 -25.46 -6.68
C GLY A 101 -12.08 -26.35 -7.52
N ARG A 102 -10.96 -25.78 -7.97
CA ARG A 102 -9.86 -26.51 -8.64
C ARG A 102 -8.50 -25.99 -8.18
N ASN A 103 -7.48 -26.84 -8.20
CA ASN A 103 -6.11 -26.40 -7.96
C ASN A 103 -5.65 -25.49 -9.10
N VAL A 104 -4.83 -24.48 -8.73
CA VAL A 104 -4.15 -23.61 -9.69
C VAL A 104 -2.65 -23.62 -9.39
N PRO A 105 -1.79 -23.45 -10.40
CA PRO A 105 -0.35 -23.36 -10.20
C PRO A 105 -0.03 -22.10 -9.38
N ARG A 106 0.51 -22.28 -8.18
CA ARG A 106 0.90 -21.13 -7.32
C ARG A 106 2.00 -20.26 -7.92
N SER A 107 2.76 -20.80 -8.86
CA SER A 107 3.80 -20.06 -9.62
C SER A 107 3.24 -18.87 -10.38
N ASP A 108 1.97 -18.92 -10.76
CA ASP A 108 1.29 -17.90 -11.56
C ASP A 108 0.76 -16.73 -10.70
N TYR A 109 0.91 -16.84 -9.37
CA TYR A 109 0.37 -15.88 -8.42
C TYR A 109 1.47 -15.26 -7.56
N ARG A 110 1.21 -14.03 -7.10
CA ARG A 110 2.06 -13.33 -6.14
C ARG A 110 1.17 -12.72 -5.05
N ILE A 111 1.73 -12.62 -3.86
CA ILE A 111 1.13 -11.84 -2.78
C ILE A 111 1.62 -10.40 -2.93
N VAL A 112 0.69 -9.48 -3.13
CA VAL A 112 0.99 -8.06 -3.28
C VAL A 112 1.16 -7.42 -1.90
N GLN A 113 2.18 -6.58 -1.77
CA GLN A 113 2.43 -5.78 -0.60
C GLN A 113 2.36 -4.28 -0.94
N THR A 114 2.67 -3.43 0.01
CA THR A 114 2.91 -2.00 -0.17
C THR A 114 4.30 -1.63 0.35
N PRO A 115 4.93 -0.51 -0.07
CA PRO A 115 4.34 0.60 -0.82
C PRO A 115 4.07 0.26 -2.30
N GLN A 116 2.96 0.77 -2.84
CA GLN A 116 2.70 0.80 -4.28
C GLN A 116 3.07 2.19 -4.76
N VAL A 117 4.03 2.26 -5.69
CA VAL A 117 4.68 3.50 -6.06
C VAL A 117 4.40 3.83 -7.52
N PHE A 118 4.01 5.07 -7.78
CA PHE A 118 3.61 5.52 -9.10
C PHE A 118 4.20 6.90 -9.41
N ASP A 119 4.40 7.19 -10.67
CA ASP A 119 4.57 8.56 -11.15
C ASP A 119 3.41 9.44 -10.66
N ILE A 120 3.73 10.66 -10.19
CA ILE A 120 2.74 11.55 -9.57
C ILE A 120 1.64 11.94 -10.56
N ALA A 121 2.00 12.28 -11.80
CA ALA A 121 1.02 12.68 -12.81
C ALA A 121 0.09 11.51 -13.18
N LEU A 122 0.66 10.30 -13.33
CA LEU A 122 -0.08 9.08 -13.56
C LEU A 122 -1.04 8.77 -12.41
N ALA A 123 -0.55 8.83 -11.15
CA ALA A 123 -1.39 8.62 -9.97
C ALA A 123 -2.55 9.62 -9.92
N LYS A 124 -2.27 10.92 -10.10
CA LYS A 124 -3.29 11.97 -10.13
C LYS A 124 -4.32 11.73 -11.23
N GLN A 125 -3.90 11.32 -12.43
CA GLN A 125 -4.82 10.96 -13.51
C GLN A 125 -5.70 9.77 -13.13
N ALA A 126 -5.12 8.72 -12.54
CA ALA A 126 -5.83 7.50 -12.15
C ALA A 126 -6.88 7.79 -11.06
N PHE A 127 -6.54 8.56 -10.05
CA PHE A 127 -7.45 8.89 -8.94
C PHE A 127 -8.50 9.97 -9.26
N ARG A 128 -8.50 10.57 -10.46
CA ARG A 128 -9.61 11.40 -10.98
C ARG A 128 -10.80 10.56 -11.44
N GLN A 129 -10.62 9.25 -11.65
CA GLN A 129 -11.71 8.36 -12.04
C GLN A 129 -12.77 8.26 -10.92
N PRO A 130 -14.04 7.98 -11.26
CA PRO A 130 -15.03 7.59 -10.26
C PRO A 130 -14.64 6.25 -9.62
N TYR A 131 -14.93 6.08 -8.34
CA TYR A 131 -14.75 4.82 -7.64
C TYR A 131 -15.44 3.66 -8.34
N ARG A 132 -14.81 2.49 -8.33
CA ARG A 132 -15.37 1.22 -8.82
C ARG A 132 -15.01 0.11 -7.83
N ASP A 133 -15.90 -0.84 -7.63
CA ASP A 133 -15.66 -2.00 -6.73
C ASP A 133 -14.46 -2.87 -7.16
N ALA A 134 -14.04 -2.77 -8.44
CA ALA A 134 -12.85 -3.42 -8.96
C ALA A 134 -11.53 -2.79 -8.43
N PHE A 135 -11.59 -1.61 -7.82
CA PHE A 135 -10.42 -0.95 -7.24
C PHE A 135 -10.11 -1.53 -5.86
N THR A 136 -9.39 -2.64 -5.85
CA THR A 136 -9.05 -3.39 -4.64
C THR A 136 -7.81 -2.83 -3.92
N ASP A 137 -6.93 -2.17 -4.68
CA ASP A 137 -5.71 -1.51 -4.20
C ASP A 137 -5.35 -0.33 -5.13
N ASP A 138 -4.25 0.39 -4.85
CA ASP A 138 -3.87 1.56 -5.66
C ASP A 138 -3.36 1.14 -7.05
N ALA A 139 -2.73 -0.03 -7.16
CA ALA A 139 -2.28 -0.57 -8.44
C ALA A 139 -3.45 -0.82 -9.38
N SER A 140 -4.55 -1.40 -8.91
CA SER A 140 -5.73 -1.65 -9.74
C SER A 140 -6.38 -0.37 -10.28
N VAL A 141 -6.23 0.76 -9.55
CA VAL A 141 -6.67 2.07 -10.04
C VAL A 141 -5.82 2.52 -11.23
N VAL A 142 -4.51 2.39 -11.13
CA VAL A 142 -3.56 2.77 -12.19
C VAL A 142 -3.66 1.82 -13.39
N GLU A 143 -3.75 0.51 -13.15
CA GLU A 143 -3.92 -0.51 -14.18
C GLU A 143 -5.20 -0.31 -15.01
N SER A 144 -6.25 0.26 -14.42
CA SER A 144 -7.49 0.57 -15.14
C SER A 144 -7.34 1.60 -16.26
N LEU A 145 -6.22 2.33 -16.29
CA LEU A 145 -5.83 3.22 -17.40
C LEU A 145 -5.05 2.47 -18.49
N GLY A 146 -4.84 1.16 -18.37
CA GLY A 146 -4.05 0.36 -19.31
C GLY A 146 -2.54 0.38 -19.01
N CYS A 147 -2.11 0.91 -17.87
CA CYS A 147 -0.72 0.90 -17.46
C CYS A 147 -0.33 -0.46 -16.90
N GLN A 148 0.92 -0.88 -17.14
CA GLN A 148 1.49 -2.05 -16.49
C GLN A 148 2.22 -1.62 -15.22
N VAL A 149 2.10 -2.42 -14.15
CA VAL A 149 2.79 -2.19 -12.90
C VAL A 149 3.94 -3.20 -12.76
N ARG A 150 5.16 -2.69 -12.60
CA ARG A 150 6.35 -3.52 -12.41
C ARG A 150 6.33 -4.19 -11.04
N MET A 151 6.48 -5.51 -11.01
CA MET A 151 6.65 -6.26 -9.77
C MET A 151 8.11 -6.27 -9.35
N VAL A 152 8.38 -5.91 -8.09
CA VAL A 152 9.70 -6.00 -7.46
C VAL A 152 9.63 -6.95 -6.26
N GLU A 153 10.78 -7.42 -5.80
CA GLU A 153 10.83 -8.29 -4.62
C GLU A 153 10.49 -7.49 -3.35
N GLY A 154 9.50 -7.99 -2.59
CA GLY A 154 9.13 -7.50 -1.27
C GLY A 154 10.00 -8.08 -0.16
N ASN A 155 9.61 -7.88 1.10
CA ASN A 155 10.23 -8.55 2.23
C ASN A 155 9.20 -9.31 3.07
N ARG A 156 9.63 -10.42 3.63
CA ARG A 156 8.73 -11.38 4.30
C ARG A 156 8.09 -10.80 5.56
N GLU A 157 8.82 -9.95 6.26
CA GLU A 157 8.40 -9.29 7.48
C GLU A 157 7.34 -8.22 7.24
N ASN A 158 7.18 -7.73 5.99
CA ASN A 158 6.21 -6.72 5.61
C ASN A 158 4.76 -7.27 5.62
N ILE A 159 4.40 -7.87 6.73
CA ILE A 159 3.06 -8.41 6.98
C ILE A 159 2.04 -7.30 7.22
N LYS A 160 0.77 -7.59 6.92
CA LYS A 160 -0.35 -6.69 7.25
C LYS A 160 -0.94 -7.09 8.59
N LEU A 161 -0.85 -6.20 9.57
CA LEU A 161 -1.39 -6.42 10.92
C LEU A 161 -2.92 -6.26 10.89
N THR A 162 -3.65 -7.37 10.86
CA THR A 162 -5.11 -7.38 10.73
C THR A 162 -5.79 -8.20 11.82
N THR A 163 -5.04 -9.05 12.53
CA THR A 163 -5.56 -9.93 13.56
C THR A 163 -4.75 -9.81 14.85
N PRO A 164 -5.31 -10.22 16.02
CA PRO A 164 -4.53 -10.30 17.27
C PRO A 164 -3.29 -11.20 17.18
N PHE A 165 -3.31 -12.23 16.31
CA PHE A 165 -2.15 -13.08 16.07
C PHE A 165 -1.03 -12.32 15.37
N ASP A 166 -1.36 -11.41 14.43
CA ASP A 166 -0.37 -10.59 13.73
C ASP A 166 0.36 -9.64 14.71
N LEU A 167 -0.33 -9.17 15.76
CA LEU A 167 0.29 -8.35 16.81
C LEU A 167 1.32 -9.14 17.61
N GLN A 168 1.07 -10.42 17.91
CA GLN A 168 2.06 -11.28 18.57
C GLN A 168 3.29 -11.51 17.67
N LEU A 169 3.05 -11.67 16.36
CA LEU A 169 4.14 -11.79 15.39
C LEU A 169 4.92 -10.46 15.27
N ALA A 170 4.25 -9.31 15.32
CA ALA A 170 4.87 -8.01 15.36
C ALA A 170 5.80 -7.85 16.57
N ASP A 171 5.33 -8.23 17.77
CA ASP A 171 6.13 -8.22 19.00
C ASP A 171 7.39 -9.12 18.88
N PHE A 172 7.25 -10.25 18.22
CA PHE A 172 8.38 -11.13 17.95
C PHE A 172 9.39 -10.47 17.00
N ILE A 173 8.94 -9.87 15.90
CA ILE A 173 9.80 -9.21 14.91
C ILE A 173 10.58 -8.05 15.57
N ILE A 174 9.91 -7.21 16.37
CA ILE A 174 10.54 -6.07 17.08
C ILE A 174 11.68 -6.54 18.00
N LYS A 175 11.51 -7.69 18.66
CA LYS A 175 12.53 -8.24 19.58
C LYS A 175 13.76 -8.84 18.87
N GLN A 176 13.70 -9.02 17.55
CA GLN A 176 14.82 -9.54 16.75
C GLN A 176 15.61 -8.42 16.04
N GLN A 177 15.11 -7.19 16.04
CA GLN A 177 15.80 -5.99 15.55
C GLN A 177 16.66 -5.37 16.64
#